data_971261c77df4a96a1819297e456051d6
#
_entry.id   971261c77df4a96a1819297e456051d6
#
_cell.length_a   1.000
_cell.length_b   1.000
_cell.length_c   1.000
_cell.angle_alpha   90.00
_cell.angle_beta   90.00
_cell.angle_gamma   90.00
#
_symmetry.space_group_name_H-M   'P 1'
#
loop_
_entity.id
_entity.type
_entity.pdbx_description
1 polymer ?
#
loop_
_entity_poly.entity_id
_entity_poly.type
_entity_poly.pdbx_seq_one_letter_code
_entity_poly.pdbx_strand_id
1 'polypeptide(L)'
;MDEFMVVCTFRAGTDMTDVFAVVAEEQAAVAALTAAGRIGEIRLSLARGTVFIAAFGTDTDDATATVRSLPMARWWDVDVYPIAAPSRVGAS
;
A
#
# COMPACT_ATOMS: atom_id res chain seq x y z
N MET A 1 7.74 -11.57 9.87
CA MET A 1 6.56 -10.77 9.51
C MET A 1 5.85 -11.41 8.34
N ASP A 2 4.56 -11.28 8.32
CA ASP A 2 3.75 -11.80 7.22
C ASP A 2 3.68 -10.79 6.08
N GLU A 3 3.37 -11.28 4.89
CA GLU A 3 3.21 -10.45 3.71
C GLU A 3 1.74 -10.19 3.42
N PHE A 4 1.45 -8.97 2.99
CA PHE A 4 0.09 -8.55 2.64
C PHE A 4 0.12 -7.83 1.30
N MET A 5 -0.92 -8.02 0.50
CA MET A 5 -1.17 -7.18 -0.66
C MET A 5 -2.21 -6.15 -0.26
N VAL A 6 -1.85 -4.88 -0.39
CA VAL A 6 -2.74 -3.78 -0.04
C VAL A 6 -3.19 -3.10 -1.31
N VAL A 7 -4.50 -3.03 -1.50
CA VAL A 7 -5.12 -2.41 -2.66
C VAL A 7 -5.70 -1.07 -2.24
N CYS A 8 -5.16 0.00 -2.81
CA CYS A 8 -5.51 1.37 -2.43
C CYS A 8 -6.17 2.03 -3.63
N THR A 9 -7.45 2.35 -3.50
CA THR A 9 -8.21 2.95 -4.59
C THR A 9 -8.55 4.40 -4.25
N PHE A 10 -8.20 5.34 -5.13
CA PHE A 10 -8.59 6.72 -4.94
C PHE A 10 -10.11 6.85 -4.95
N ARG A 11 -10.65 7.50 -3.92
CA ARG A 11 -12.10 7.72 -3.82
C ARG A 11 -12.58 8.60 -4.96
N ALA A 12 -13.83 8.38 -5.38
CA ALA A 12 -14.47 9.23 -6.36
C ALA A 12 -14.49 10.68 -5.86
N GLY A 13 -14.21 11.64 -6.74
CA GLY A 13 -14.16 13.05 -6.37
C GLY A 13 -12.84 13.52 -5.80
N THR A 14 -11.82 12.64 -5.73
CA THR A 14 -10.48 13.06 -5.31
C THR A 14 -9.93 14.10 -6.28
N ASP A 15 -9.48 15.23 -5.73
CA ASP A 15 -8.82 16.27 -6.53
C ASP A 15 -7.34 15.90 -6.70
N MET A 16 -6.97 15.52 -7.92
CA MET A 16 -5.59 15.09 -8.20
C MET A 16 -4.57 16.21 -8.04
N THR A 17 -4.99 17.48 -8.11
CA THR A 17 -4.10 18.61 -7.81
C THR A 17 -3.60 18.53 -6.38
N ASP A 18 -4.51 18.21 -5.44
CA ASP A 18 -4.15 18.04 -4.03
C ASP A 18 -3.22 16.84 -3.84
N VAL A 19 -3.46 15.75 -4.57
CA VAL A 19 -2.61 14.55 -4.52
C VAL A 19 -1.21 14.89 -5.02
N PHE A 20 -1.09 15.58 -6.15
CA PHE A 20 0.21 15.95 -6.70
C PHE A 20 0.99 16.88 -5.78
N ALA A 21 0.29 17.68 -4.97
CA ALA A 21 0.95 18.60 -4.03
C ALA A 21 1.73 17.86 -2.93
N VAL A 22 1.42 16.58 -2.66
CA VAL A 22 2.11 15.80 -1.62
C VAL A 22 3.03 14.72 -2.19
N VAL A 23 3.30 14.71 -3.50
CA VAL A 23 4.14 13.68 -4.13
C VAL A 23 5.52 13.58 -3.49
N ALA A 24 6.17 14.70 -3.21
CA ALA A 24 7.50 14.67 -2.60
C ALA A 24 7.47 14.06 -1.19
N GLU A 25 6.46 14.39 -0.41
CA GLU A 25 6.27 13.82 0.93
C GLU A 25 5.96 12.33 0.85
N GLU A 26 5.14 11.94 -0.13
CA GLU A 26 4.80 10.54 -0.37
C GLU A 26 6.04 9.74 -0.72
N GLN A 27 6.87 10.23 -1.63
CA GLN A 27 8.11 9.55 -2.03
C GLN A 27 9.07 9.39 -0.87
N ALA A 28 9.19 10.41 -0.01
CA ALA A 28 10.04 10.32 1.18
C ALA A 28 9.51 9.28 2.17
N ALA A 29 8.20 9.24 2.38
CA ALA A 29 7.57 8.26 3.27
C ALA A 29 7.73 6.83 2.73
N VAL A 30 7.53 6.63 1.43
CA VAL A 30 7.72 5.35 0.76
C VAL A 30 9.18 4.88 0.93
N ALA A 31 10.14 5.77 0.71
CA ALA A 31 11.56 5.44 0.85
C ALA A 31 11.89 5.00 2.29
N ALA A 32 11.36 5.70 3.28
CA ALA A 32 11.58 5.37 4.68
C ALA A 32 11.00 4.00 5.04
N LEU A 33 9.77 3.71 4.60
CA LEU A 33 9.13 2.42 4.88
C LEU A 33 9.81 1.27 4.12
N THR A 34 10.28 1.51 2.92
CA THR A 34 11.03 0.53 2.14
C THR A 34 12.36 0.21 2.85
N ALA A 35 13.08 1.22 3.30
CA ALA A 35 14.32 1.03 4.05
C ALA A 35 14.11 0.28 5.36
N ALA A 36 12.97 0.49 5.99
CA ALA A 36 12.60 -0.21 7.24
C ALA A 36 12.08 -1.64 7.00
N GLY A 37 11.95 -2.06 5.75
CA GLY A 37 11.43 -3.39 5.42
C GLY A 37 9.93 -3.54 5.63
N ARG A 38 9.19 -2.44 5.71
CA ARG A 38 7.75 -2.47 5.97
C ARG A 38 6.91 -2.48 4.71
N ILE A 39 7.43 -2.00 3.59
CA ILE A 39 6.81 -2.13 2.29
C ILE A 39 7.83 -2.60 1.26
N GLY A 40 7.33 -3.26 0.23
CA GLY A 40 8.13 -3.74 -0.89
C GLY A 40 7.67 -3.11 -2.19
N GLU A 41 7.36 -3.96 -3.16
CA GLU A 41 6.98 -3.51 -4.50
C GLU A 41 5.68 -2.72 -4.50
N ILE A 42 5.66 -1.65 -5.29
CA ILE A 42 4.47 -0.83 -5.51
C ILE A 42 4.17 -0.85 -7.00
N ARG A 43 2.91 -1.13 -7.35
CA ARG A 43 2.44 -1.12 -8.73
C ARG A 43 1.21 -0.25 -8.86
N LEU A 44 1.05 0.37 -10.02
CA LEU A 44 -0.02 1.32 -10.28
C LEU A 44 -0.88 0.84 -11.43
N SER A 45 -2.19 0.99 -11.29
CA SER A 45 -3.12 0.94 -12.41
C SER A 45 -3.66 2.35 -12.60
N LEU A 46 -3.04 3.11 -13.50
CA LEU A 46 -3.48 4.49 -13.75
C LEU A 46 -4.90 4.52 -14.32
N ALA A 47 -5.24 3.55 -15.16
CA ALA A 47 -6.57 3.46 -15.76
C ALA A 47 -7.66 3.24 -14.72
N ARG A 48 -7.34 2.61 -13.60
CA ARG A 48 -8.30 2.26 -12.55
C ARG A 48 -8.10 3.09 -11.27
N GLY A 49 -7.18 4.05 -11.27
CA GLY A 49 -6.91 4.87 -10.09
C GLY A 49 -6.56 4.04 -8.86
N THR A 50 -5.76 2.99 -9.04
CA THR A 50 -5.49 2.01 -8.00
C THR A 50 -4.00 1.82 -7.80
N VAL A 51 -3.58 1.71 -6.54
CA VAL A 51 -2.20 1.45 -6.15
C VAL A 51 -2.16 0.11 -5.44
N PHE A 52 -1.23 -0.75 -5.84
CA PHE A 52 -1.00 -2.05 -5.21
C PHE A 52 0.30 -1.99 -4.44
N ILE A 53 0.26 -2.23 -3.14
CA ILE A 53 1.43 -2.11 -2.28
C ILE A 53 1.66 -3.45 -1.56
N ALA A 54 2.84 -4.05 -1.74
CA ALA A 54 3.26 -5.16 -0.91
C ALA A 54 3.67 -4.60 0.46
N ALA A 55 3.04 -5.07 1.52
CA ALA A 55 3.33 -4.62 2.88
C ALA A 55 3.71 -5.80 3.76
N PHE A 56 4.53 -5.55 4.77
CA PHE A 56 4.99 -6.57 5.71
C PHE A 56 4.64 -6.13 7.12
N GLY A 57 4.02 -7.02 7.86
CA GLY A 57 3.57 -6.70 9.22
C GLY A 57 3.29 -7.95 10.03
N THR A 58 2.99 -7.75 11.30
CA THR A 58 2.68 -8.84 12.22
C THR A 58 1.27 -9.38 12.02
N ASP A 59 0.36 -8.53 11.56
CA ASP A 59 -1.03 -8.87 11.29
C ASP A 59 -1.65 -7.86 10.32
N THR A 60 -2.91 -8.06 9.99
CA THR A 60 -3.66 -7.19 9.08
C THR A 60 -3.70 -5.75 9.58
N ASP A 61 -3.93 -5.54 10.86
CA ASP A 61 -4.03 -4.19 11.43
C ASP A 61 -2.69 -3.46 11.34
N ASP A 62 -1.58 -4.16 11.59
CA ASP A 62 -0.24 -3.59 11.48
C ASP A 62 0.07 -3.18 10.04
N ALA A 63 -0.25 -4.05 9.06
CA ALA A 63 -0.07 -3.73 7.65
C ALA A 63 -0.94 -2.54 7.22
N THR A 64 -2.17 -2.49 7.69
CA THR A 64 -3.10 -1.39 7.41
C THR A 64 -2.54 -0.07 7.96
N ALA A 65 -2.07 -0.08 9.20
CA ALA A 65 -1.51 1.11 9.83
C ALA A 65 -0.28 1.61 9.06
N THR A 66 0.56 0.70 8.58
CA THR A 66 1.74 1.06 7.78
C THR A 66 1.34 1.81 6.51
N VAL A 67 0.38 1.29 5.76
CA VAL A 67 -0.07 1.92 4.51
C VAL A 67 -0.83 3.22 4.81
N ARG A 68 -1.63 3.25 5.87
CA ARG A 68 -2.37 4.44 6.28
C ARG A 68 -1.46 5.59 6.73
N SER A 69 -0.21 5.30 7.05
CA SER A 69 0.76 6.35 7.41
C SER A 69 1.26 7.14 6.20
N LEU A 70 1.00 6.66 4.97
CA LEU A 70 1.42 7.37 3.76
C LEU A 70 0.58 8.63 3.57
N PRO A 71 1.19 9.74 3.12
CA PRO A 71 0.46 11.00 2.91
C PRO A 71 -0.74 10.88 1.98
N MET A 72 -0.66 10.05 0.93
CA MET A 72 -1.76 9.87 -0.02
C MET A 72 -2.90 9.02 0.51
N ALA A 73 -2.70 8.33 1.64
CA ALA A 73 -3.71 7.40 2.17
C ALA A 73 -5.02 8.09 2.54
N ARG A 74 -4.99 9.40 2.79
CA ARG A 74 -6.19 10.19 3.11
C ARG A 74 -7.23 10.17 1.99
N TRP A 75 -6.80 9.85 0.75
CA TRP A 75 -7.71 9.80 -0.39
C TRP A 75 -8.06 8.38 -0.83
N TRP A 76 -7.58 7.36 -0.10
CA TRP A 76 -7.75 5.96 -0.51
C TRP A 76 -8.81 5.24 0.29
N ASP A 77 -9.55 4.37 -0.41
CA ASP A 77 -10.13 3.19 0.22
C ASP A 77 -9.07 2.09 0.20
N VAL A 78 -8.88 1.43 1.32
CA VAL A 78 -7.79 0.47 1.51
C VAL A 78 -8.35 -0.91 1.80
N ASP A 79 -7.97 -1.90 0.98
CA ASP A 79 -8.27 -3.30 1.19
C ASP A 79 -6.97 -4.07 1.42
N VAL A 80 -6.92 -4.88 2.46
CA VAL A 80 -5.70 -5.61 2.84
C VAL A 80 -5.95 -7.11 2.72
N TYR A 81 -5.09 -7.77 1.93
CA TYR A 81 -5.17 -9.20 1.69
C TYR A 81 -3.94 -9.90 2.26
N PRO A 82 -4.09 -10.79 3.26
CA PRO A 82 -2.98 -11.68 3.62
C PRO A 82 -2.65 -12.58 2.43
N ILE A 83 -1.37 -12.68 2.09
CA ILE A 83 -0.95 -13.46 0.93
C ILE A 83 0.13 -14.45 1.33
N ALA A 84 0.25 -15.51 0.54
CA ALA A 84 1.28 -16.52 0.70
C ALA A 84 1.70 -17.04 -0.68
N ALA A 85 2.92 -17.58 -0.75
CA ALA A 85 3.39 -18.19 -1.99
C ALA A 85 2.52 -19.40 -2.34
N PRO A 86 2.19 -19.62 -3.64
CA PRO A 86 1.38 -20.79 -4.05
C PRO A 86 1.98 -22.12 -3.60
N SER A 87 3.30 -22.24 -3.58
CA SER A 87 3.98 -23.46 -3.14
C SER A 87 3.69 -23.77 -1.67
N ARG A 88 3.50 -22.76 -0.83
CA ARG A 88 3.19 -22.95 0.58
C ARG A 88 1.75 -23.44 0.76
N VAL A 89 0.84 -22.93 -0.04
CA VAL A 89 -0.58 -23.33 -0.01
C VAL A 89 -0.72 -24.76 -0.55
N GLY A 90 -0.03 -25.08 -1.65
CA GLY A 90 -0.10 -26.40 -2.30
C GLY A 90 0.59 -27.51 -1.52
N ALA A 91 1.46 -27.17 -0.58
CA ALA A 91 2.21 -28.15 0.21
C ALA A 91 1.42 -28.69 1.41
N SER A 92 0.28 -28.14 1.68
CA SER A 92 -0.54 -28.52 2.85
C SER A 92 -1.24 -29.88 2.69
#